data_014812833e018c80c9e9e54374cab3ee
#
_entry.id   014812833e018c80c9e9e54374cab3ee
#
_cell.length_a   1.000
_cell.length_b   1.000
_cell.length_c   1.000
_cell.angle_alpha   90.00
_cell.angle_beta   90.00
_cell.angle_gamma   90.00
#
_symmetry.space_group_name_H-M   'P 1'
#
loop_
_entity.id
_entity.type
_entity.pdbx_description
1 polymer ?
#
loop_
_entity_poly.entity_id
_entity_poly.type
_entity_poly.pdbx_seq_one_letter_code
_entity_poly.pdbx_strand_id
1 'polypeptide(L)'
;MQLEQELKEKTADIEKLLERMLPEEAGLQKTIFSAMRYSLMAGGKRIRPLLIAETYRFFGGTDMALAEPFMAAIEMIHTYSLIHDDLPALDNDDYRRGRLTSHKVYGEAMAILAGDALLNYAFETASRAMDHARDDEELLRVMKAFRILSSKPGINGMIGGQVVDVELTGKPIPEKTLRFIFELKTGALIEAAMMIGAQLAGASDEQIDAMEQAAGDIGIAFQIQDDVLDVIVNEALLGKPVHSY
;
A
#
# COMPACT_ATOMS: atom_id res chain seq x y z
N MET A 1 -3.54 24.29 8.67
CA MET A 1 -3.47 25.04 7.37
C MET A 1 -2.17 24.76 6.59
N GLN A 2 -0.96 25.07 7.11
CA GLN A 2 0.29 24.86 6.35
C GLN A 2 0.59 23.37 6.08
N LEU A 3 0.50 22.50 7.10
CA LEU A 3 0.72 21.05 6.96
C LEU A 3 -0.30 20.39 6.01
N GLU A 4 -1.56 20.77 6.10
CA GLU A 4 -2.61 20.22 5.22
C GLU A 4 -2.38 20.60 3.76
N GLN A 5 -1.92 21.82 3.51
CA GLN A 5 -1.59 22.27 2.16
C GLN A 5 -0.40 21.50 1.60
N GLU A 6 0.66 21.33 2.41
CA GLU A 6 1.84 20.55 2.04
C GLU A 6 1.50 19.09 1.74
N LEU A 7 0.65 18.45 2.57
CA LEU A 7 0.19 17.09 2.32
C LEU A 7 -0.62 16.97 1.03
N LYS A 8 -1.48 17.96 0.73
CA LYS A 8 -2.23 17.98 -0.55
C LYS A 8 -1.31 18.09 -1.76
N GLU A 9 -0.30 18.94 -1.70
CA GLU A 9 0.68 19.10 -2.78
C GLU A 9 1.48 17.81 -3.00
N LYS A 10 2.02 17.21 -1.93
CA LYS A 10 2.72 15.93 -1.99
C LYS A 10 1.83 14.80 -2.51
N THR A 11 0.57 14.74 -2.09
CA THR A 11 -0.40 13.76 -2.60
C THR A 11 -0.64 13.95 -4.10
N ALA A 12 -0.80 15.20 -4.57
CA ALA A 12 -0.98 15.49 -5.99
C ALA A 12 0.24 15.08 -6.84
N ASP A 13 1.45 15.23 -6.32
CA ASP A 13 2.67 14.80 -7.02
C ASP A 13 2.79 13.27 -7.05
N ILE A 14 2.38 12.58 -5.99
CA ILE A 14 2.29 11.11 -5.97
C ILE A 14 1.24 10.61 -6.97
N GLU A 15 0.08 11.27 -7.09
CA GLU A 15 -0.93 10.92 -8.11
C GLU A 15 -0.36 11.03 -9.54
N LYS A 16 0.39 12.09 -9.85
CA LYS A 16 1.08 12.23 -11.14
C LYS A 16 2.12 11.13 -11.37
N LEU A 17 2.85 10.75 -10.30
CA LEU A 17 3.81 9.65 -10.36
C LEU A 17 3.11 8.33 -10.68
N LEU A 18 2.03 7.99 -9.98
CA LEU A 18 1.26 6.77 -10.21
C LEU A 18 0.71 6.71 -11.62
N GLU A 19 0.17 7.82 -12.13
CA GLU A 19 -0.33 7.95 -13.50
C GLU A 19 0.77 7.68 -14.54
N ARG A 20 1.98 8.23 -14.33
CA ARG A 20 3.13 8.04 -15.23
C ARG A 20 3.67 6.61 -15.20
N MET A 21 3.56 5.91 -14.07
CA MET A 21 4.06 4.55 -13.90
C MET A 21 3.12 3.48 -14.48
N LEU A 22 1.84 3.79 -14.67
CA LEU A 22 0.89 2.87 -15.26
C LEU A 22 1.15 2.66 -16.76
N PRO A 23 0.88 1.44 -17.28
CA PRO A 23 0.97 1.17 -18.72
C PRO A 23 -0.14 1.90 -19.50
N GLU A 24 0.10 2.12 -20.79
CA GLU A 24 -0.93 2.62 -21.71
C GLU A 24 -2.04 1.58 -21.91
N GLU A 25 -3.28 2.06 -22.04
CA GLU A 25 -4.46 1.22 -22.30
C GLU A 25 -4.54 0.81 -23.77
N ALA A 26 -3.66 -0.08 -24.19
CA ALA A 26 -3.55 -0.53 -25.57
C ALA A 26 -3.58 -2.06 -25.69
N GLY A 27 -3.75 -2.55 -26.93
CA GLY A 27 -3.71 -3.97 -27.25
C GLY A 27 -5.00 -4.74 -26.89
N LEU A 28 -4.96 -6.06 -27.06
CA LEU A 28 -6.09 -6.93 -26.77
C LEU A 28 -6.41 -7.02 -25.28
N GLN A 29 -5.42 -6.80 -24.43
CA GLN A 29 -5.54 -6.81 -22.96
C GLN A 29 -5.89 -5.44 -22.35
N LYS A 30 -6.30 -4.46 -23.16
CA LYS A 30 -6.60 -3.09 -22.68
C LYS A 30 -7.53 -3.02 -21.47
N THR A 31 -8.46 -3.98 -21.32
CA THR A 31 -9.40 -4.03 -20.21
C THR A 31 -8.69 -4.20 -18.87
N ILE A 32 -7.58 -4.98 -18.82
CA ILE A 32 -6.83 -5.13 -17.58
C ILE A 32 -6.14 -3.83 -17.17
N PHE A 33 -5.56 -3.08 -18.13
CA PHE A 33 -4.95 -1.78 -17.87
C PHE A 33 -5.97 -0.76 -17.37
N SER A 34 -7.17 -0.75 -17.98
CA SER A 34 -8.28 0.09 -17.51
C SER A 34 -8.72 -0.27 -16.09
N ALA A 35 -8.85 -1.55 -15.75
CA ALA A 35 -9.24 -2.00 -14.41
C ALA A 35 -8.16 -1.69 -13.34
N MET A 36 -6.87 -1.86 -13.66
CA MET A 36 -5.76 -1.47 -12.81
C MET A 36 -5.79 0.05 -12.53
N ARG A 37 -5.89 0.86 -13.58
CA ARG A 37 -5.97 2.33 -13.50
C ARG A 37 -7.18 2.77 -12.71
N TYR A 38 -8.36 2.20 -12.97
CA TYR A 38 -9.61 2.50 -12.26
C TYR A 38 -9.44 2.41 -10.75
N SER A 39 -8.80 1.34 -10.27
CA SER A 39 -8.61 1.09 -8.85
C SER A 39 -7.45 1.90 -8.25
N LEU A 40 -6.30 1.94 -8.94
CA LEU A 40 -5.13 2.68 -8.46
C LEU A 40 -5.39 4.18 -8.38
N MET A 41 -6.11 4.75 -9.36
CA MET A 41 -6.43 6.18 -9.43
C MET A 41 -7.77 6.55 -8.76
N ALA A 42 -8.31 5.69 -7.89
CA ALA A 42 -9.53 5.97 -7.14
C ALA A 42 -9.35 7.00 -6.00
N GLY A 43 -8.16 7.59 -5.89
CA GLY A 43 -7.82 8.56 -4.84
C GLY A 43 -7.30 7.88 -3.55
N GLY A 44 -7.18 8.66 -2.49
CA GLY A 44 -6.71 8.22 -1.18
C GLY A 44 -5.64 9.15 -0.59
N LYS A 45 -5.24 8.90 0.66
CA LYS A 45 -4.25 9.72 1.38
C LYS A 45 -2.80 9.52 0.89
N ARG A 46 -2.52 8.46 0.13
CA ARG A 46 -1.20 8.10 -0.40
C ARG A 46 -0.08 8.10 0.65
N ILE A 47 -0.39 7.64 1.86
CA ILE A 47 0.53 7.68 3.00
C ILE A 47 1.76 6.80 2.78
N ARG A 48 1.60 5.59 2.20
CA ARG A 48 2.72 4.67 2.00
C ARG A 48 3.79 5.20 1.04
N PRO A 49 3.46 5.66 -0.18
CA PRO A 49 4.46 6.33 -1.03
C PRO A 49 5.03 7.61 -0.41
N LEU A 50 4.21 8.37 0.34
CA LEU A 50 4.69 9.55 1.06
C LEU A 50 5.75 9.17 2.11
N LEU A 51 5.52 8.11 2.90
CA LEU A 51 6.47 7.63 3.89
C LEU A 51 7.79 7.18 3.26
N ILE A 52 7.77 6.50 2.11
CA ILE A 52 9.01 6.19 1.37
C ILE A 52 9.78 7.47 1.05
N ALA A 53 9.10 8.45 0.45
CA ALA A 53 9.75 9.70 0.02
C ALA A 53 10.33 10.49 1.20
N GLU A 54 9.57 10.64 2.29
CA GLU A 54 10.01 11.43 3.44
C GLU A 54 11.13 10.73 4.22
N THR A 55 11.04 9.40 4.41
CA THR A 55 12.11 8.65 5.07
C THR A 55 13.38 8.63 4.22
N TYR A 56 13.27 8.49 2.89
CA TYR A 56 14.39 8.59 1.98
C TYR A 56 15.11 9.94 2.11
N ARG A 57 14.36 11.04 2.10
CA ARG A 57 14.92 12.40 2.28
C ARG A 57 15.49 12.61 3.69
N PHE A 58 14.85 12.07 4.71
CA PHE A 58 15.30 12.18 6.11
C PHE A 58 16.70 11.60 6.30
N PHE A 59 17.01 10.49 5.63
CA PHE A 59 18.35 9.87 5.65
C PHE A 59 19.30 10.42 4.57
N GLY A 60 18.98 11.54 3.94
CA GLY A 60 19.84 12.24 2.99
C GLY A 60 19.74 11.79 1.55
N GLY A 61 18.74 10.99 1.20
CA GLY A 61 18.48 10.62 -0.18
C GLY A 61 18.03 11.81 -1.01
N THR A 62 18.60 11.99 -2.20
CA THR A 62 18.35 13.12 -3.09
C THR A 62 17.88 12.73 -4.48
N ASP A 63 18.25 11.54 -4.95
CA ASP A 63 17.89 11.04 -6.28
C ASP A 63 16.57 10.28 -6.23
N MET A 64 15.48 10.99 -6.52
CA MET A 64 14.14 10.38 -6.50
C MET A 64 13.95 9.27 -7.54
N ALA A 65 14.80 9.13 -8.55
CA ALA A 65 14.74 8.05 -9.52
C ALA A 65 14.92 6.67 -8.87
N LEU A 66 15.61 6.58 -7.73
CA LEU A 66 15.72 5.36 -6.93
C LEU A 66 14.44 5.07 -6.11
N ALA A 67 13.77 6.11 -5.61
CA ALA A 67 12.64 5.97 -4.70
C ALA A 67 11.28 5.87 -5.43
N GLU A 68 11.08 6.61 -6.52
CA GLU A 68 9.82 6.67 -7.26
C GLU A 68 9.27 5.31 -7.71
N PRO A 69 10.08 4.35 -8.21
CA PRO A 69 9.59 3.02 -8.54
C PRO A 69 9.01 2.27 -7.34
N PHE A 70 9.64 2.42 -6.17
CA PHE A 70 9.16 1.80 -4.92
C PHE A 70 7.90 2.51 -4.38
N MET A 71 7.81 3.82 -4.53
CA MET A 71 6.61 4.59 -4.16
C MET A 71 5.39 4.13 -4.96
N ALA A 72 5.56 3.92 -6.27
CA ALA A 72 4.49 3.40 -7.11
C ALA A 72 4.16 1.94 -6.78
N ALA A 73 5.18 1.11 -6.60
CA ALA A 73 5.03 -0.32 -6.32
C ALA A 73 4.28 -0.58 -5.01
N ILE A 74 4.60 0.12 -3.92
CA ILE A 74 3.92 -0.10 -2.65
C ILE A 74 2.44 0.30 -2.69
N GLU A 75 2.09 1.33 -3.46
CA GLU A 75 0.69 1.72 -3.65
C GLU A 75 -0.06 0.75 -4.57
N MET A 76 0.61 0.15 -5.57
CA MET A 76 0.06 -0.94 -6.37
C MET A 76 -0.21 -2.18 -5.50
N ILE A 77 0.72 -2.54 -4.61
CA ILE A 77 0.56 -3.62 -3.64
C ILE A 77 -0.60 -3.34 -2.70
N HIS A 78 -0.70 -2.13 -2.16
CA HIS A 78 -1.86 -1.75 -1.35
C HIS A 78 -3.17 -1.81 -2.13
N THR A 79 -3.15 -1.39 -3.40
CA THR A 79 -4.38 -1.35 -4.21
C THR A 79 -4.86 -2.76 -4.59
N TYR A 80 -3.95 -3.69 -4.93
CA TYR A 80 -4.37 -5.06 -5.21
C TYR A 80 -5.06 -5.69 -4.01
N SER A 81 -4.54 -5.48 -2.79
CA SER A 81 -5.17 -6.04 -1.60
C SER A 81 -6.59 -5.51 -1.40
N LEU A 82 -6.81 -4.21 -1.65
CA LEU A 82 -8.15 -3.63 -1.59
C LEU A 82 -9.10 -4.18 -2.67
N ILE A 83 -8.61 -4.42 -3.90
CA ILE A 83 -9.43 -5.04 -4.95
C ILE A 83 -9.88 -6.44 -4.54
N HIS A 84 -8.97 -7.24 -3.97
CA HIS A 84 -9.28 -8.60 -3.55
C HIS A 84 -10.16 -8.61 -2.30
N ASP A 85 -9.92 -7.73 -1.34
CA ASP A 85 -10.78 -7.58 -0.15
C ASP A 85 -12.24 -7.26 -0.53
N ASP A 86 -12.45 -6.42 -1.54
CA ASP A 86 -13.79 -6.04 -2.00
C ASP A 86 -14.57 -7.15 -2.72
N LEU A 87 -13.91 -8.26 -3.11
CA LEU A 87 -14.56 -9.36 -3.84
C LEU A 87 -15.68 -10.04 -3.02
N PRO A 88 -16.70 -10.62 -3.69
CA PRO A 88 -17.77 -11.36 -3.02
C PRO A 88 -17.30 -12.54 -2.15
N ALA A 89 -16.09 -13.05 -2.39
CA ALA A 89 -15.48 -14.11 -1.60
C ALA A 89 -14.91 -13.62 -0.25
N LEU A 90 -14.74 -12.31 -0.07
CA LEU A 90 -14.22 -11.67 1.14
C LEU A 90 -15.26 -10.68 1.70
N ASP A 91 -15.01 -9.36 1.63
CA ASP A 91 -15.89 -8.35 2.26
C ASP A 91 -17.17 -8.09 1.47
N ASN A 92 -17.20 -8.42 0.17
CA ASN A 92 -18.33 -8.18 -0.75
C ASN A 92 -18.80 -6.72 -0.75
N ASP A 93 -17.86 -5.78 -0.75
CA ASP A 93 -18.14 -4.35 -0.73
C ASP A 93 -18.57 -3.83 -2.11
N ASP A 94 -19.70 -3.12 -2.17
CA ASP A 94 -20.18 -2.49 -3.41
C ASP A 94 -19.46 -1.18 -3.72
N TYR A 95 -18.96 -0.48 -2.70
CA TYR A 95 -18.35 0.84 -2.81
C TYR A 95 -17.03 0.94 -2.05
N ARG A 96 -16.05 1.61 -2.65
CA ARG A 96 -14.80 2.00 -2.01
C ARG A 96 -14.44 3.44 -2.39
N ARG A 97 -14.14 4.28 -1.39
CA ARG A 97 -13.82 5.72 -1.62
C ARG A 97 -14.88 6.46 -2.43
N GLY A 98 -16.17 6.13 -2.22
CA GLY A 98 -17.31 6.76 -2.90
C GLY A 98 -17.52 6.32 -4.37
N ARG A 99 -16.79 5.30 -4.85
CA ARG A 99 -16.91 4.73 -6.18
C ARG A 99 -17.30 3.26 -6.10
N LEU A 100 -17.94 2.71 -7.13
CA LEU A 100 -18.17 1.27 -7.23
C LEU A 100 -16.83 0.51 -7.21
N THR A 101 -16.81 -0.65 -6.56
CA THR A 101 -15.62 -1.51 -6.49
C THR A 101 -15.31 -2.13 -7.85
N SER A 102 -14.07 -2.60 -8.04
CA SER A 102 -13.60 -3.13 -9.32
C SER A 102 -14.50 -4.26 -9.84
N HIS A 103 -14.93 -5.18 -8.96
CA HIS A 103 -15.78 -6.30 -9.36
C HIS A 103 -17.19 -5.87 -9.79
N LYS A 104 -17.70 -4.74 -9.30
CA LYS A 104 -18.99 -4.18 -9.74
C LYS A 104 -18.91 -3.52 -11.11
N VAL A 105 -17.75 -2.98 -11.48
CA VAL A 105 -17.55 -2.29 -12.77
C VAL A 105 -17.10 -3.25 -13.86
N TYR A 106 -16.18 -4.16 -13.56
CA TYR A 106 -15.52 -5.03 -14.54
C TYR A 106 -15.92 -6.50 -14.42
N GLY A 107 -16.67 -6.88 -13.39
CA GLY A 107 -16.95 -8.27 -13.03
C GLY A 107 -15.85 -8.92 -12.21
N GLU A 108 -16.20 -10.01 -11.49
CA GLU A 108 -15.31 -10.68 -10.53
C GLU A 108 -14.02 -11.19 -11.18
N ALA A 109 -14.13 -11.88 -12.32
CA ALA A 109 -12.97 -12.44 -13.01
C ALA A 109 -11.94 -11.36 -13.38
N MET A 110 -12.40 -10.21 -13.87
CA MET A 110 -11.52 -9.12 -14.24
C MET A 110 -10.96 -8.41 -13.00
N ALA A 111 -11.71 -8.31 -11.91
CA ALA A 111 -11.21 -7.75 -10.65
C ALA A 111 -10.10 -8.64 -10.04
N ILE A 112 -10.26 -9.96 -10.05
CA ILE A 112 -9.20 -10.90 -9.64
C ILE A 112 -7.94 -10.66 -10.46
N LEU A 113 -8.06 -10.67 -11.80
CA LEU A 113 -6.92 -10.45 -12.69
C LEU A 113 -6.29 -9.06 -12.53
N ALA A 114 -7.09 -8.02 -12.21
CA ALA A 114 -6.56 -6.68 -11.97
C ALA A 114 -5.74 -6.61 -10.68
N GLY A 115 -6.16 -7.32 -9.64
CA GLY A 115 -5.37 -7.47 -8.41
C GLY A 115 -4.06 -8.20 -8.67
N ASP A 116 -4.10 -9.35 -9.35
CA ASP A 116 -2.90 -10.12 -9.73
C ASP A 116 -1.95 -9.28 -10.60
N ALA A 117 -2.50 -8.55 -11.57
CA ALA A 117 -1.73 -7.70 -12.46
C ALA A 117 -1.04 -6.55 -11.69
N LEU A 118 -1.74 -5.88 -10.75
CA LEU A 118 -1.13 -4.84 -9.92
C LEU A 118 -0.04 -5.40 -9.02
N LEU A 119 -0.25 -6.57 -8.41
CA LEU A 119 0.75 -7.22 -7.58
C LEU A 119 2.02 -7.55 -8.38
N ASN A 120 1.86 -8.20 -9.54
CA ASN A 120 3.02 -8.53 -10.40
C ASN A 120 3.69 -7.26 -10.95
N TYR A 121 2.91 -6.29 -11.41
CA TYR A 121 3.42 -5.05 -11.98
C TYR A 121 4.11 -4.16 -10.95
N ALA A 122 3.76 -4.29 -9.67
CA ALA A 122 4.50 -3.64 -8.58
C ALA A 122 5.96 -4.10 -8.54
N PHE A 123 6.22 -5.40 -8.62
CA PHE A 123 7.59 -5.92 -8.64
C PHE A 123 8.33 -5.54 -9.92
N GLU A 124 7.65 -5.59 -11.07
CA GLU A 124 8.21 -5.11 -12.34
C GLU A 124 8.59 -3.62 -12.24
N THR A 125 7.71 -2.80 -11.67
CA THR A 125 7.96 -1.36 -11.50
C THR A 125 9.11 -1.10 -10.53
N ALA A 126 9.14 -1.75 -9.36
CA ALA A 126 10.21 -1.58 -8.39
C ALA A 126 11.58 -2.01 -8.95
N SER A 127 11.62 -3.06 -9.79
CA SER A 127 12.88 -3.52 -10.40
C SER A 127 13.56 -2.48 -11.29
N ARG A 128 12.79 -1.52 -11.85
CA ARG A 128 13.34 -0.42 -12.67
C ARG A 128 14.31 0.49 -11.88
N ALA A 129 14.21 0.52 -10.54
CA ALA A 129 15.17 1.25 -9.72
C ALA A 129 16.60 0.71 -9.87
N MET A 130 16.79 -0.56 -10.24
CA MET A 130 18.08 -1.16 -10.49
C MET A 130 18.80 -0.49 -11.68
N ASP A 131 18.06 -0.03 -12.68
CA ASP A 131 18.59 0.64 -13.87
C ASP A 131 19.10 2.07 -13.54
N HIS A 132 18.71 2.62 -12.39
CA HIS A 132 19.11 3.96 -11.92
C HIS A 132 20.26 3.91 -10.92
N ALA A 133 20.68 2.73 -10.45
CA ALA A 133 21.81 2.60 -9.54
C ALA A 133 23.12 3.00 -10.24
N ARG A 134 23.89 3.91 -9.61
CA ARG A 134 25.12 4.48 -10.17
C ARG A 134 26.35 3.63 -9.92
N ASP A 135 26.27 2.76 -8.91
CA ASP A 135 27.36 1.87 -8.50
C ASP A 135 26.82 0.62 -7.81
N ASP A 136 27.73 -0.32 -7.49
CA ASP A 136 27.40 -1.60 -6.85
C ASP A 136 26.80 -1.40 -5.45
N GLU A 137 27.16 -0.32 -4.74
CA GLU A 137 26.62 -0.04 -3.41
C GLU A 137 25.17 0.40 -3.49
N GLU A 138 24.82 1.31 -4.39
CA GLU A 138 23.43 1.70 -4.66
C GLU A 138 22.62 0.51 -5.17
N LEU A 139 23.17 -0.29 -6.07
CA LEU A 139 22.49 -1.50 -6.55
C LEU A 139 22.16 -2.45 -5.40
N LEU A 140 23.10 -2.66 -4.48
CA LEU A 140 22.88 -3.48 -3.29
C LEU A 140 21.77 -2.90 -2.39
N ARG A 141 21.72 -1.57 -2.21
CA ARG A 141 20.64 -0.89 -1.47
C ARG A 141 19.29 -1.12 -2.13
N VAL A 142 19.20 -1.00 -3.46
CA VAL A 142 17.98 -1.27 -4.23
C VAL A 142 17.55 -2.72 -4.09
N MET A 143 18.48 -3.68 -4.18
CA MET A 143 18.17 -5.10 -3.99
C MET A 143 17.65 -5.42 -2.58
N LYS A 144 18.25 -4.82 -1.53
CA LYS A 144 17.74 -4.95 -0.16
C LYS A 144 16.36 -4.33 0.00
N ALA A 145 16.10 -3.15 -0.56
CA ALA A 145 14.79 -2.50 -0.58
C ALA A 145 13.75 -3.35 -1.31
N PHE A 146 14.12 -3.96 -2.44
CA PHE A 146 13.26 -4.89 -3.18
C PHE A 146 12.92 -6.13 -2.34
N ARG A 147 13.86 -6.65 -1.56
CA ARG A 147 13.60 -7.75 -0.61
C ARG A 147 12.58 -7.35 0.45
N ILE A 148 12.65 -6.14 1.02
CA ILE A 148 11.66 -5.63 1.96
C ILE A 148 10.28 -5.56 1.28
N LEU A 149 10.20 -4.95 0.09
CA LEU A 149 8.96 -4.84 -0.68
C LEU A 149 8.33 -6.20 -0.99
N SER A 150 9.13 -7.24 -1.22
CA SER A 150 8.62 -8.59 -1.54
C SER A 150 8.24 -9.41 -0.31
N SER A 151 8.84 -9.15 0.84
CA SER A 151 8.61 -9.96 2.06
C SER A 151 7.46 -9.42 2.93
N LYS A 152 7.40 -8.11 3.14
CA LYS A 152 6.42 -7.48 4.04
C LYS A 152 4.95 -7.65 3.62
N PRO A 153 4.58 -7.64 2.33
CA PRO A 153 3.23 -7.97 1.90
C PRO A 153 2.90 -9.48 1.99
N GLY A 154 3.90 -10.33 2.17
CA GLY A 154 3.82 -11.79 2.03
C GLY A 154 3.14 -12.51 3.20
N ILE A 155 3.36 -13.84 3.24
CA ILE A 155 2.72 -14.76 4.19
C ILE A 155 3.07 -14.48 5.67
N ASN A 156 4.20 -13.86 5.93
CA ASN A 156 4.63 -13.44 7.27
C ASN A 156 4.40 -11.95 7.53
N GLY A 157 3.59 -11.29 6.70
CA GLY A 157 3.21 -9.89 6.79
C GLY A 157 1.75 -9.70 6.45
N MET A 158 1.43 -8.78 5.52
CA MET A 158 0.05 -8.38 5.23
C MET A 158 -0.88 -9.57 4.92
N ILE A 159 -0.47 -10.50 4.05
CA ILE A 159 -1.30 -11.69 3.72
C ILE A 159 -1.50 -12.55 4.96
N GLY A 160 -0.47 -12.73 5.81
CA GLY A 160 -0.60 -13.49 7.06
C GLY A 160 -1.60 -12.87 8.03
N GLY A 161 -1.60 -11.55 8.16
CA GLY A 161 -2.61 -10.82 8.94
C GLY A 161 -4.02 -10.98 8.38
N GLN A 162 -4.17 -10.88 7.06
CA GLN A 162 -5.44 -11.04 6.37
C GLN A 162 -6.03 -12.46 6.53
N VAL A 163 -5.21 -13.51 6.50
CA VAL A 163 -5.67 -14.90 6.74
C VAL A 163 -6.32 -15.02 8.11
N VAL A 164 -5.69 -14.51 9.15
CA VAL A 164 -6.22 -14.60 10.52
C VAL A 164 -7.49 -13.75 10.67
N ASP A 165 -7.55 -12.60 10.02
CA ASP A 165 -8.74 -11.75 10.01
C ASP A 165 -9.94 -12.46 9.37
N VAL A 166 -9.77 -13.04 8.19
CA VAL A 166 -10.80 -13.82 7.49
C VAL A 166 -11.26 -15.05 8.31
N GLU A 167 -10.34 -15.81 8.91
CA GLU A 167 -10.68 -16.99 9.72
C GLU A 167 -11.50 -16.65 10.96
N LEU A 168 -11.37 -15.43 11.46
CA LEU A 168 -12.04 -14.95 12.68
C LEU A 168 -13.24 -14.04 12.41
N THR A 169 -13.59 -13.77 11.17
CA THR A 169 -14.77 -12.97 10.81
C THR A 169 -16.03 -13.50 11.52
N GLY A 170 -16.71 -12.62 12.22
CA GLY A 170 -17.92 -12.95 12.99
C GLY A 170 -17.68 -13.73 14.29
N LYS A 171 -16.43 -13.86 14.76
CA LYS A 171 -16.08 -14.53 16.02
C LYS A 171 -15.47 -13.51 17.00
N PRO A 172 -15.58 -13.73 18.33
CA PRO A 172 -14.84 -12.93 19.30
C PRO A 172 -13.33 -13.07 19.08
N ILE A 173 -12.63 -11.95 18.94
CA ILE A 173 -11.18 -11.92 18.69
C ILE A 173 -10.47 -11.59 20.01
N PRO A 174 -9.56 -12.45 20.54
CA PRO A 174 -8.74 -12.12 21.69
C PRO A 174 -7.81 -10.94 21.39
N GLU A 175 -7.57 -10.07 22.37
CA GLU A 175 -6.74 -8.87 22.22
C GLU A 175 -5.37 -9.14 21.57
N LYS A 176 -4.68 -10.21 21.98
CA LYS A 176 -3.39 -10.60 21.40
C LYS A 176 -3.50 -10.92 19.90
N THR A 177 -4.60 -11.54 19.49
CA THR A 177 -4.83 -11.90 18.08
C THR A 177 -5.24 -10.67 17.27
N LEU A 178 -6.05 -9.77 17.84
CA LEU A 178 -6.40 -8.51 17.23
C LEU A 178 -5.15 -7.66 16.98
N ARG A 179 -4.27 -7.58 17.97
CA ARG A 179 -2.98 -6.90 17.83
C ARG A 179 -2.13 -7.49 16.70
N PHE A 180 -2.06 -8.83 16.60
CA PHE A 180 -1.37 -9.51 15.50
C PHE A 180 -1.95 -9.15 14.13
N ILE A 181 -3.29 -9.08 14.00
CA ILE A 181 -3.96 -8.66 12.77
C ILE A 181 -3.54 -7.22 12.42
N PHE A 182 -3.59 -6.29 13.36
CA PHE A 182 -3.25 -4.89 13.14
C PHE A 182 -1.79 -4.70 12.73
N GLU A 183 -0.87 -5.37 13.43
CA GLU A 183 0.56 -5.34 13.14
C GLU A 183 0.85 -5.84 11.72
N LEU A 184 0.22 -6.93 11.28
CA LEU A 184 0.52 -7.53 9.99
C LEU A 184 -0.35 -7.00 8.85
N LYS A 185 -1.69 -6.98 8.99
CA LYS A 185 -2.58 -6.56 7.91
C LYS A 185 -2.36 -5.10 7.52
N THR A 186 -2.20 -4.23 8.51
CA THR A 186 -2.04 -2.77 8.30
C THR A 186 -0.62 -2.29 8.48
N GLY A 187 0.05 -2.72 9.56
CA GLY A 187 1.39 -2.28 9.94
C GLY A 187 2.47 -2.67 8.95
N ALA A 188 2.46 -3.90 8.43
CA ALA A 188 3.52 -4.42 7.58
C ALA A 188 3.84 -3.55 6.35
N LEU A 189 2.83 -2.95 5.70
CA LEU A 189 3.08 -2.05 4.56
C LEU A 189 3.55 -0.65 4.99
N ILE A 190 3.24 -0.19 6.20
CA ILE A 190 3.77 1.05 6.76
C ILE A 190 5.23 0.85 7.12
N GLU A 191 5.56 -0.29 7.75
CA GLU A 191 6.93 -0.71 8.03
C GLU A 191 7.74 -0.81 6.74
N ALA A 192 7.23 -1.52 5.73
CA ALA A 192 7.87 -1.63 4.42
C ALA A 192 8.19 -0.25 3.84
N ALA A 193 7.26 0.70 3.91
CA ALA A 193 7.47 2.04 3.37
C ALA A 193 8.62 2.77 4.04
N MET A 194 8.66 2.81 5.37
CA MET A 194 9.72 3.51 6.10
C MET A 194 11.07 2.80 5.98
N MET A 195 11.09 1.47 6.05
CA MET A 195 12.31 0.66 5.85
C MET A 195 12.89 0.85 4.44
N ILE A 196 12.05 0.84 3.40
CA ILE A 196 12.48 1.04 2.00
C ILE A 196 13.11 2.41 1.84
N GLY A 197 12.48 3.47 2.34
CA GLY A 197 13.04 4.82 2.26
C GLY A 197 14.41 4.92 2.92
N ALA A 198 14.56 4.39 4.16
CA ALA A 198 15.83 4.36 4.88
C ALA A 198 16.89 3.51 4.15
N GLN A 199 16.53 2.32 3.66
CA GLN A 199 17.42 1.40 2.96
C GLN A 199 17.97 2.02 1.67
N LEU A 200 17.14 2.65 0.87
CA LEU A 200 17.56 3.31 -0.38
C LEU A 200 18.52 4.48 -0.10
N ALA A 201 18.32 5.22 0.98
CA ALA A 201 19.21 6.31 1.40
C ALA A 201 20.54 5.85 2.00
N GLY A 202 20.71 4.55 2.28
CA GLY A 202 21.92 4.00 2.84
C GLY A 202 22.02 4.12 4.38
N ALA A 203 20.88 4.13 5.07
CA ALA A 203 20.82 4.05 6.52
C ALA A 203 21.48 2.76 7.04
N SER A 204 22.00 2.78 8.27
CA SER A 204 22.53 1.58 8.92
C SER A 204 21.42 0.58 9.26
N ASP A 205 21.79 -0.69 9.49
CA ASP A 205 20.82 -1.72 9.85
C ASP A 205 20.07 -1.33 11.15
N GLU A 206 20.75 -0.74 12.16
CA GLU A 206 20.11 -0.24 13.39
C GLU A 206 19.12 0.90 13.14
N GLN A 207 19.41 1.76 12.16
CA GLN A 207 18.49 2.83 11.77
C GLN A 207 17.26 2.28 11.03
N ILE A 208 17.44 1.26 10.20
CA ILE A 208 16.35 0.58 9.52
C ILE A 208 15.43 -0.14 10.52
N ASP A 209 16.02 -0.84 11.50
CA ASP A 209 15.27 -1.49 12.59
C ASP A 209 14.48 -0.47 13.43
N ALA A 210 15.08 0.70 13.69
CA ALA A 210 14.37 1.79 14.39
C ALA A 210 13.19 2.34 13.56
N MET A 211 13.32 2.41 12.23
CA MET A 211 12.22 2.80 11.35
C MET A 211 11.11 1.74 11.31
N GLU A 212 11.47 0.46 11.32
CA GLU A 212 10.50 -0.64 11.42
C GLU A 212 9.67 -0.53 12.70
N GLN A 213 10.31 -0.35 13.86
CA GLN A 213 9.62 -0.19 15.15
C GLN A 213 8.70 1.03 15.18
N ALA A 214 9.20 2.19 14.76
CA ALA A 214 8.40 3.41 14.70
C ALA A 214 7.20 3.28 13.76
N ALA A 215 7.38 2.59 12.64
CA ALA A 215 6.33 2.33 11.67
C ALA A 215 5.26 1.37 12.22
N GLY A 216 5.66 0.35 12.99
CA GLY A 216 4.75 -0.55 13.69
C GLY A 216 3.84 0.21 14.67
N ASP A 217 4.41 1.10 15.48
CA ASP A 217 3.64 1.95 16.41
C ASP A 217 2.66 2.87 15.66
N ILE A 218 3.07 3.45 14.53
CA ILE A 218 2.20 4.26 13.66
C ILE A 218 1.06 3.41 13.09
N GLY A 219 1.35 2.17 12.65
CA GLY A 219 0.36 1.24 12.12
C GLY A 219 -0.74 0.91 13.12
N ILE A 220 -0.36 0.60 14.36
CA ILE A 220 -1.30 0.35 15.46
C ILE A 220 -2.14 1.59 15.76
N ALA A 221 -1.51 2.76 15.88
CA ALA A 221 -2.23 4.01 16.13
C ALA A 221 -3.24 4.34 15.03
N PHE A 222 -2.88 4.06 13.77
CA PHE A 222 -3.76 4.26 12.61
C PHE A 222 -4.99 3.35 12.68
N GLN A 223 -4.81 2.08 13.03
CA GLN A 223 -5.92 1.13 13.14
C GLN A 223 -6.85 1.48 14.32
N ILE A 224 -6.29 1.84 15.48
CA ILE A 224 -7.10 2.31 16.62
C ILE A 224 -7.92 3.55 16.23
N GLN A 225 -7.35 4.46 15.45
CA GLN A 225 -8.08 5.64 14.97
C GLN A 225 -9.22 5.25 14.03
N ASP A 226 -8.99 4.33 13.11
CA ASP A 226 -10.02 3.87 12.16
C ASP A 226 -11.16 3.17 12.92
N ASP A 227 -10.87 2.29 13.89
CA ASP A 227 -11.87 1.63 14.72
C ASP A 227 -12.71 2.64 15.54
N VAL A 228 -12.06 3.65 16.12
CA VAL A 228 -12.75 4.72 16.86
C VAL A 228 -13.66 5.53 15.93
N LEU A 229 -13.21 5.85 14.71
CA LEU A 229 -14.01 6.56 13.72
C LEU A 229 -15.21 5.74 13.26
N ASP A 230 -15.06 4.45 13.06
CA ASP A 230 -16.17 3.53 12.69
C ASP A 230 -17.27 3.49 13.75
N VAL A 231 -16.92 3.65 15.03
CA VAL A 231 -17.91 3.71 16.12
C VAL A 231 -18.60 5.08 16.23
N ILE A 232 -17.89 6.17 15.92
CA ILE A 232 -18.35 7.56 16.15
C ILE A 232 -19.06 8.16 14.94
N VAL A 233 -18.70 7.74 13.72
CA VAL A 233 -19.14 8.40 12.48
C VAL A 233 -20.22 7.59 11.79
N ASN A 234 -21.31 8.29 11.43
CA ASN A 234 -22.52 7.73 10.81
C ASN A 234 -22.23 7.25 9.37
N GLU A 235 -22.89 6.15 8.93
CA GLU A 235 -22.81 5.53 7.58
C GLU A 235 -22.78 6.53 6.41
N ALA A 236 -23.52 7.62 6.52
CA ALA A 236 -23.61 8.65 5.46
C ALA A 236 -22.31 9.42 5.20
N LEU A 237 -21.36 9.40 6.14
CA LEU A 237 -20.07 10.11 6.05
C LEU A 237 -18.91 9.21 5.62
N LEU A 238 -18.97 7.91 5.93
CA LEU A 238 -17.90 6.94 5.64
C LEU A 238 -18.09 6.20 4.31
N GLY A 239 -19.32 6.14 3.79
CA GLY A 239 -19.64 5.39 2.56
C GLY A 239 -19.48 3.87 2.69
N LYS A 240 -19.48 3.36 3.95
CA LYS A 240 -19.46 1.94 4.33
C LYS A 240 -20.50 1.68 5.42
N PRO A 241 -21.06 0.43 5.53
CA PRO A 241 -21.86 0.04 6.68
C PRO A 241 -21.05 0.17 7.98
N VAL A 242 -21.65 0.74 9.02
CA VAL A 242 -21.09 0.79 10.39
C VAL A 242 -21.18 -0.62 10.98
N HIS A 243 -20.13 -1.09 11.66
CA HIS A 243 -20.04 -2.44 12.25
C HIS A 243 -19.69 -3.58 11.29
N SER A 244 -18.74 -3.37 10.38
CA SER A 244 -18.19 -4.44 9.50
C SER A 244 -17.16 -5.35 10.22
N TYR A 245 -17.26 -5.51 11.56
CA TYR A 245 -16.40 -6.42 12.35
C TYR A 245 -17.23 -7.38 13.19
#